data_7e54ce13e3e8583ddb930167cf8eb713
#
_entry.id   7e54ce13e3e8583ddb930167cf8eb713
#
_cell.length_a   1.000
_cell.length_b   1.000
_cell.length_c   1.000
_cell.angle_alpha   90.00
_cell.angle_beta   90.00
_cell.angle_gamma   90.00
#
_symmetry.space_group_name_H-M   'P 1'
#
loop_
_entity.id
_entity.type
_entity.pdbx_description
1 polymer ?
#
loop_
_entity_poly.entity_id
_entity_poly.type
_entity_poly.pdbx_seq_one_letter_code
_entity_poly.pdbx_strand_id
1 'polypeptide(L)'
;PGRVDIDLRPAIVEAKARVGDWELDTIVGPMGLRGALVSMVDRCSKLVRLSLVPSRQATLVADAIATRLGEHPERVLTLTMDNGLEFARHRNFGAALGADTYFAKPYQSWQRGLNEHSNGLVRQYFPKATDFSTVTAEDVRRVELLLNSRPRAALGYFTPLEVFHGTSAKPSVALAS
;
A
#
# COMPACT_ATOMS: atom_id res chain seq x y z
N PRO A 1 -16.70 11.63 11.14
CA PRO A 1 -16.29 11.78 12.54
C PRO A 1 -15.13 10.85 12.88
N GLY A 2 -14.11 11.35 13.62
CA GLY A 2 -13.02 10.55 14.17
C GLY A 2 -11.85 10.24 13.22
N ARG A 3 -11.64 11.03 12.17
CA ARG A 3 -10.42 11.03 11.38
C ARG A 3 -9.32 11.72 12.19
N VAL A 4 -8.16 11.09 12.27
CA VAL A 4 -6.95 11.64 12.88
C VAL A 4 -6.09 12.24 11.79
N ASP A 5 -5.65 13.48 11.98
CA ASP A 5 -4.81 14.20 11.00
C ASP A 5 -3.43 13.56 10.93
N ILE A 6 -2.83 13.57 9.74
CA ILE A 6 -1.48 13.04 9.48
C ILE A 6 -0.40 13.72 10.34
N ASP A 7 -0.62 14.97 10.76
CA ASP A 7 0.33 15.69 11.63
C ASP A 7 0.45 15.05 13.04
N LEU A 8 -0.55 14.28 13.45
CA LEU A 8 -0.53 13.53 14.71
C LEU A 8 0.10 12.14 14.56
N ARG A 9 0.52 11.79 13.35
CA ARG A 9 1.18 10.51 13.07
C ARG A 9 2.57 10.49 13.72
N PRO A 10 2.97 9.38 14.39
CA PRO A 10 4.28 9.29 15.02
C PRO A 10 5.44 9.59 14.08
N ALA A 11 6.44 10.32 14.51
CA ALA A 11 7.60 10.71 13.69
C ALA A 11 8.35 9.52 13.08
N ILE A 12 8.36 8.37 13.76
CA ILE A 12 8.98 7.14 13.24
C ILE A 12 8.37 6.68 11.91
N VAL A 13 7.08 6.95 11.68
CA VAL A 13 6.39 6.63 10.43
C VAL A 13 6.97 7.47 9.28
N GLU A 14 7.27 8.73 9.55
CA GLU A 14 7.88 9.63 8.55
C GLU A 14 9.30 9.22 8.22
N ALA A 15 10.05 8.73 9.19
CA ALA A 15 11.40 8.21 9.00
C ALA A 15 11.46 6.96 8.11
N LYS A 16 10.32 6.27 7.86
CA LYS A 16 10.23 5.02 7.08
C LYS A 16 11.18 3.93 7.60
N ALA A 17 11.41 3.91 8.90
CA ALA A 17 12.48 3.12 9.54
C ALA A 17 12.02 1.72 9.96
N ARG A 18 10.72 1.45 9.93
CA ARG A 18 10.15 0.16 10.34
C ARG A 18 9.11 -0.35 9.34
N VAL A 19 9.00 -1.66 9.22
CA VAL A 19 7.91 -2.34 8.50
C VAL A 19 6.62 -2.24 9.32
N GLY A 20 5.50 -2.10 8.63
CA GLY A 20 4.17 -2.06 9.25
C GLY A 20 3.47 -0.70 9.17
N ASP A 21 4.11 0.30 8.59
CA ASP A 21 3.50 1.61 8.33
C ASP A 21 3.05 1.68 6.87
N TRP A 22 1.73 1.56 6.63
CA TRP A 22 1.16 1.40 5.30
C TRP A 22 0.52 2.69 4.78
N GLU A 23 0.67 2.94 3.49
CA GLU A 23 -0.10 3.93 2.73
C GLU A 23 -1.15 3.23 1.88
N LEU A 24 -2.39 3.69 1.95
CA LEU A 24 -3.54 3.13 1.25
C LEU A 24 -4.01 4.08 0.15
N ASP A 25 -4.37 3.53 -1.02
CA ASP A 25 -4.93 4.29 -2.14
C ASP A 25 -5.86 3.42 -2.98
N THR A 26 -6.60 4.04 -3.89
CA THR A 26 -7.40 3.33 -4.90
C THR A 26 -6.97 3.71 -6.31
N ILE A 27 -6.80 2.72 -7.16
CA ILE A 27 -6.44 2.88 -8.56
C ILE A 27 -7.68 2.54 -9.39
N VAL A 28 -8.17 3.50 -10.17
CA VAL A 28 -9.40 3.38 -10.96
C VAL A 28 -9.12 3.41 -12.45
N GLY A 29 -9.99 2.81 -13.23
CA GLY A 29 -10.03 2.93 -14.68
C GLY A 29 -10.71 4.22 -15.18
N PRO A 30 -11.07 4.29 -16.45
CA PRO A 30 -11.83 5.40 -17.02
C PRO A 30 -13.17 5.64 -16.33
N MET A 31 -13.64 6.88 -16.40
CA MET A 31 -14.95 7.25 -15.85
C MET A 31 -16.05 6.38 -16.49
N GLY A 32 -16.98 5.90 -15.66
CA GLY A 32 -18.09 5.06 -16.08
C GLY A 32 -17.81 3.56 -16.07
N LEU A 33 -16.54 3.14 -15.98
CA LEU A 33 -16.21 1.72 -15.80
C LEU A 33 -16.24 1.33 -14.32
N ARG A 34 -16.52 0.06 -14.08
CA ARG A 34 -16.59 -0.52 -12.74
C ARG A 34 -15.27 -1.17 -12.35
N GLY A 35 -15.12 -1.41 -11.06
CA GLY A 35 -13.94 -2.02 -10.48
C GLY A 35 -12.83 -1.02 -10.17
N ALA A 36 -11.98 -1.42 -9.24
CA ALA A 36 -10.81 -0.68 -8.82
C ALA A 36 -9.79 -1.64 -8.19
N LEU A 37 -8.53 -1.20 -8.10
CA LEU A 37 -7.55 -1.82 -7.22
C LEU A 37 -7.43 -1.00 -5.95
N VAL A 38 -7.49 -1.66 -4.80
CA VAL A 38 -7.01 -1.12 -3.54
C VAL A 38 -5.52 -1.39 -3.48
N SER A 39 -4.73 -0.34 -3.40
CA SER A 39 -3.27 -0.38 -3.30
C SER A 39 -2.85 -0.10 -1.86
N MET A 40 -2.04 -0.96 -1.29
CA MET A 40 -1.50 -0.86 0.06
C MET A 40 0.02 -0.98 -0.03
N VAL A 41 0.75 0.03 0.40
CA VAL A 41 2.22 0.09 0.25
C VAL A 41 2.87 0.29 1.61
N ASP A 42 3.73 -0.64 2.01
CA ASP A 42 4.56 -0.47 3.22
C ASP A 42 5.63 0.60 2.99
N ARG A 43 5.72 1.55 3.91
CA ARG A 43 6.58 2.73 3.77
C ARG A 43 8.07 2.39 3.84
N CYS A 44 8.44 1.40 4.62
CA CYS A 44 9.83 0.97 4.81
C CYS A 44 10.28 0.08 3.64
N SER A 45 9.66 -1.07 3.49
CA SER A 45 10.06 -2.10 2.52
C SER A 45 9.67 -1.80 1.08
N LYS A 46 8.76 -0.84 0.84
CA LYS A 46 8.13 -0.59 -0.46
C LYS A 46 7.32 -1.78 -0.99
N LEU A 47 6.98 -2.73 -0.11
CA LEU A 47 6.13 -3.85 -0.46
C LEU A 47 4.75 -3.34 -0.88
N VAL A 48 4.27 -3.82 -2.02
CA VAL A 48 2.95 -3.50 -2.57
C VAL A 48 2.02 -4.70 -2.32
N ARG A 49 0.85 -4.44 -1.76
CA ARG A 49 -0.28 -5.36 -1.73
C ARG A 49 -1.40 -4.77 -2.56
N LEU A 50 -1.99 -5.60 -3.40
CA LEU A 50 -3.09 -5.19 -4.29
C LEU A 50 -4.32 -6.06 -4.04
N SER A 51 -5.49 -5.44 -4.08
CA SER A 51 -6.77 -6.15 -3.99
C SER A 51 -7.75 -5.62 -5.02
N LEU A 52 -8.29 -6.50 -5.85
CA LEU A 52 -9.32 -6.15 -6.83
C LEU A 52 -10.67 -6.04 -6.12
N VAL A 53 -11.37 -4.94 -6.34
CA VAL A 53 -12.73 -4.72 -5.81
C VAL A 53 -13.70 -4.36 -6.94
N PRO A 54 -14.96 -4.82 -6.90
CA PRO A 54 -15.94 -4.55 -7.97
C PRO A 54 -16.39 -3.08 -7.99
N SER A 55 -16.17 -2.33 -6.92
CA SER A 55 -16.43 -0.90 -6.84
C SER A 55 -15.71 -0.27 -5.65
N ARG A 56 -15.65 1.08 -5.60
CA ARG A 56 -15.08 1.82 -4.46
C ARG A 56 -16.05 2.02 -3.29
N GLN A 57 -17.04 1.14 -3.11
CA GLN A 57 -17.88 1.19 -1.93
C GLN A 57 -17.05 0.96 -0.67
N ALA A 58 -17.27 1.79 0.35
CA ALA A 58 -16.47 1.78 1.57
C ALA A 58 -16.46 0.42 2.30
N THR A 59 -17.52 -0.37 2.19
CA THR A 59 -17.58 -1.74 2.73
C THR A 59 -16.60 -2.65 2.02
N LEU A 60 -16.65 -2.69 0.69
CA LEU A 60 -15.81 -3.56 -0.13
C LEU A 60 -14.32 -3.21 -0.01
N VAL A 61 -14.01 -1.92 0.06
CA VAL A 61 -12.65 -1.44 0.27
C VAL A 61 -12.16 -1.81 1.68
N ALA A 62 -13.00 -1.65 2.70
CA ALA A 62 -12.65 -2.01 4.08
C ALA A 62 -12.38 -3.52 4.22
N ASP A 63 -13.24 -4.34 3.64
CA ASP A 63 -13.10 -5.81 3.67
C ASP A 63 -11.83 -6.25 2.93
N ALA A 64 -11.54 -5.64 1.78
CA ALA A 64 -10.32 -5.91 1.01
C ALA A 64 -9.04 -5.57 1.80
N ILE A 65 -9.01 -4.40 2.48
CA ILE A 65 -7.89 -3.98 3.33
C ILE A 65 -7.72 -4.95 4.51
N ALA A 66 -8.79 -5.22 5.25
CA ALA A 66 -8.76 -6.10 6.42
C ALA A 66 -8.29 -7.51 6.05
N THR A 67 -8.81 -8.08 4.97
CA THR A 67 -8.42 -9.41 4.48
C THR A 67 -6.96 -9.43 4.06
N ARG A 68 -6.54 -8.47 3.25
CA ARG A 68 -5.24 -8.52 2.60
C ARG A 68 -4.08 -8.19 3.54
N LEU A 69 -4.26 -7.25 4.45
CA LEU A 69 -3.26 -6.93 5.49
C LEU A 69 -3.35 -7.88 6.68
N GLY A 70 -4.53 -8.47 6.93
CA GLY A 70 -4.75 -9.45 7.99
C GLY A 70 -4.02 -10.79 7.79
N GLU A 71 -3.38 -11.00 6.62
CA GLU A 71 -2.48 -12.16 6.40
C GLU A 71 -1.23 -12.09 7.31
N HIS A 72 -0.80 -10.87 7.68
CA HIS A 72 0.32 -10.59 8.57
C HIS A 72 -0.01 -9.44 9.52
N PRO A 73 -0.96 -9.62 10.45
CA PRO A 73 -1.45 -8.52 11.29
C PRO A 73 -0.37 -7.93 12.19
N GLU A 74 0.62 -8.73 12.59
CA GLU A 74 1.78 -8.29 13.37
C GLU A 74 2.68 -7.28 12.62
N ARG A 75 2.47 -7.12 11.32
CA ARG A 75 3.16 -6.17 10.44
C ARG A 75 2.24 -5.05 9.97
N VAL A 76 1.22 -4.70 10.76
CA VAL A 76 0.30 -3.59 10.47
C VAL A 76 0.22 -2.72 11.72
N LEU A 77 0.92 -1.59 11.71
CA LEU A 77 1.02 -0.67 12.85
C LEU A 77 0.24 0.61 12.60
N THR A 78 0.41 1.21 11.42
CA THR A 78 -0.31 2.42 11.02
C THR A 78 -0.80 2.34 9.58
N LEU A 79 -1.93 2.98 9.33
CA LEU A 79 -2.56 3.08 8.02
C LEU A 79 -2.76 4.56 7.68
N THR A 80 -2.17 5.02 6.59
CA THR A 80 -2.30 6.40 6.11
C THR A 80 -3.06 6.43 4.80
N MET A 81 -4.07 7.29 4.69
CA MET A 81 -4.94 7.40 3.51
C MET A 81 -5.33 8.85 3.24
N ASP A 82 -5.95 9.09 2.09
CA ASP A 82 -6.58 10.39 1.82
C ASP A 82 -7.99 10.47 2.42
N ASN A 83 -8.66 11.59 2.15
CA ASN A 83 -10.02 11.83 2.63
C ASN A 83 -11.11 11.21 1.74
N GLY A 84 -10.77 10.27 0.86
CA GLY A 84 -11.73 9.59 -0.01
C GLY A 84 -12.89 8.95 0.77
N LEU A 85 -14.06 8.93 0.14
CA LEU A 85 -15.26 8.31 0.75
C LEU A 85 -15.12 6.78 0.84
N GLU A 86 -14.28 6.19 0.01
CA GLU A 86 -13.95 4.77 0.04
C GLU A 86 -13.29 4.33 1.36
N PHE A 87 -12.64 5.25 2.07
CA PHE A 87 -12.04 5.01 3.39
C PHE A 87 -12.95 5.39 4.57
N ALA A 88 -14.24 5.65 4.33
CA ALA A 88 -15.16 6.05 5.40
C ALA A 88 -15.28 5.02 6.54
N ARG A 89 -14.97 3.75 6.27
CA ARG A 89 -14.98 2.66 7.26
C ARG A 89 -13.60 2.40 7.90
N HIS A 90 -12.70 3.38 7.92
CA HIS A 90 -11.34 3.26 8.45
C HIS A 90 -11.29 2.70 9.88
N ARG A 91 -12.27 3.01 10.73
CA ARG A 91 -12.35 2.49 12.10
C ARG A 91 -12.54 0.97 12.12
N ASN A 92 -13.32 0.43 11.17
CA ASN A 92 -13.61 -1.00 11.13
C ASN A 92 -12.34 -1.79 10.79
N PHE A 93 -11.65 -1.46 9.70
CA PHE A 93 -10.43 -2.17 9.35
C PHE A 93 -9.24 -1.80 10.25
N GLY A 94 -9.17 -0.57 10.77
CA GLY A 94 -8.18 -0.20 11.79
C GLY A 94 -8.32 -1.05 13.06
N ALA A 95 -9.54 -1.19 13.58
CA ALA A 95 -9.80 -2.04 14.74
C ALA A 95 -9.54 -3.53 14.46
N ALA A 96 -9.94 -4.03 13.30
CA ALA A 96 -9.72 -5.43 12.91
C ALA A 96 -8.23 -5.78 12.79
N LEU A 97 -7.40 -4.82 12.39
CA LEU A 97 -5.95 -4.98 12.21
C LEU A 97 -5.15 -4.53 13.45
N GLY A 98 -5.78 -3.94 14.46
CA GLY A 98 -5.10 -3.35 15.61
C GLY A 98 -4.20 -2.16 15.25
N ALA A 99 -4.53 -1.42 14.18
CA ALA A 99 -3.69 -0.38 13.62
C ALA A 99 -4.31 1.01 13.75
N ASP A 100 -3.46 2.01 14.00
CA ASP A 100 -3.86 3.42 14.02
C ASP A 100 -4.08 3.94 12.60
N THR A 101 -5.10 4.79 12.41
CA THR A 101 -5.46 5.34 11.10
C THR A 101 -5.25 6.85 11.05
N TYR A 102 -4.57 7.32 9.99
CA TYR A 102 -4.24 8.73 9.76
C TYR A 102 -4.68 9.19 8.38
N PHE A 103 -5.05 10.46 8.27
CA PHE A 103 -5.55 11.06 7.04
C PHE A 103 -4.67 12.21 6.57
N ALA A 104 -4.26 12.16 5.29
CA ALA A 104 -3.56 13.25 4.65
C ALA A 104 -4.45 14.50 4.59
N LYS A 105 -3.83 15.68 4.68
CA LYS A 105 -4.57 16.93 4.55
C LYS A 105 -5.12 17.10 3.13
N PRO A 106 -6.29 17.71 2.99
CA PRO A 106 -6.81 18.09 1.67
C PRO A 106 -5.77 18.92 0.90
N TYR A 107 -5.64 18.66 -0.40
CA TYR A 107 -4.72 19.36 -1.32
C TYR A 107 -3.21 19.23 -1.02
N GLN A 108 -2.82 18.29 -0.17
CA GLN A 108 -1.41 18.03 0.15
C GLN A 108 -0.98 16.62 -0.30
N SER A 109 -1.11 16.33 -1.60
CA SER A 109 -0.77 15.02 -2.20
C SER A 109 0.70 14.64 -1.98
N TRP A 110 1.61 15.64 -1.88
CA TRP A 110 3.03 15.39 -1.61
C TRP A 110 3.31 14.66 -0.29
N GLN A 111 2.38 14.72 0.68
CA GLN A 111 2.49 13.95 1.93
C GLN A 111 2.39 12.43 1.68
N ARG A 112 1.97 12.02 0.47
CA ARG A 112 1.79 10.64 0.02
C ARG A 112 2.63 10.31 -1.22
N GLY A 113 3.81 10.92 -1.36
CA GLY A 113 4.69 10.72 -2.52
C GLY A 113 5.06 9.25 -2.78
N LEU A 114 4.99 8.38 -1.78
CA LEU A 114 5.21 6.95 -1.97
C LEU A 114 4.08 6.31 -2.79
N ASN A 115 2.83 6.70 -2.53
CA ASN A 115 1.69 6.21 -3.30
C ASN A 115 1.76 6.62 -4.76
N GLU A 116 2.13 7.88 -5.05
CA GLU A 116 2.28 8.34 -6.44
C GLU A 116 3.31 7.51 -7.18
N HIS A 117 4.48 7.26 -6.57
CA HIS A 117 5.51 6.43 -7.16
C HIS A 117 5.04 4.98 -7.36
N SER A 118 4.47 4.37 -6.34
CA SER A 118 4.00 2.98 -6.37
C SER A 118 2.84 2.79 -7.35
N ASN A 119 1.90 3.73 -7.38
CA ASN A 119 0.81 3.73 -8.36
C ASN A 119 1.35 3.88 -9.78
N GLY A 120 2.41 4.67 -10.00
CA GLY A 120 3.11 4.75 -11.28
C GLY A 120 3.67 3.42 -11.73
N LEU A 121 4.21 2.61 -10.83
CA LEU A 121 4.68 1.25 -11.12
C LEU A 121 3.53 0.29 -11.43
N VAL A 122 2.46 0.34 -10.67
CA VAL A 122 1.25 -0.47 -10.93
C VAL A 122 0.64 -0.11 -12.29
N ARG A 123 0.67 1.18 -12.67
CA ARG A 123 0.17 1.69 -13.94
C ARG A 123 0.96 1.22 -15.17
N GLN A 124 2.18 0.71 -15.00
CA GLN A 124 2.92 0.05 -16.09
C GLN A 124 2.24 -1.24 -16.54
N TYR A 125 1.52 -1.91 -15.63
CA TYR A 125 0.78 -3.15 -15.90
C TYR A 125 -0.72 -2.93 -16.09
N PHE A 126 -1.28 -1.94 -15.40
CA PHE A 126 -2.69 -1.53 -15.49
C PHE A 126 -2.77 -0.05 -15.89
N PRO A 127 -2.63 0.28 -17.20
CA PRO A 127 -2.71 1.66 -17.68
C PRO A 127 -4.00 2.38 -17.28
N LYS A 128 -4.04 3.71 -17.45
CA LYS A 128 -5.23 4.51 -17.08
C LYS A 128 -6.51 4.08 -17.81
N ALA A 129 -6.39 3.47 -18.99
CA ALA A 129 -7.50 2.94 -19.78
C ALA A 129 -8.00 1.55 -19.35
N THR A 130 -7.39 0.94 -18.31
CA THR A 130 -7.75 -0.41 -17.86
C THR A 130 -9.17 -0.46 -17.32
N ASP A 131 -9.96 -1.39 -17.85
CA ASP A 131 -11.24 -1.80 -17.26
C ASP A 131 -11.01 -2.86 -16.21
N PHE A 132 -11.11 -2.48 -14.94
CA PHE A 132 -10.88 -3.41 -13.82
C PHE A 132 -11.97 -4.48 -13.68
N SER A 133 -13.10 -4.37 -14.37
CA SER A 133 -14.11 -5.43 -14.41
C SER A 133 -13.67 -6.65 -15.24
N THR A 134 -12.66 -6.49 -16.10
CA THR A 134 -12.09 -7.57 -16.94
C THR A 134 -10.79 -8.14 -16.37
N VAL A 135 -10.22 -7.51 -15.35
CA VAL A 135 -8.98 -7.96 -14.69
C VAL A 135 -9.30 -9.09 -13.71
N THR A 136 -8.48 -10.12 -13.70
CA THR A 136 -8.64 -11.26 -12.77
C THR A 136 -7.81 -11.08 -11.51
N ALA A 137 -8.20 -11.79 -10.44
CA ALA A 137 -7.40 -11.83 -9.20
C ALA A 137 -6.00 -12.44 -9.44
N GLU A 138 -5.86 -13.31 -10.44
CA GLU A 138 -4.57 -13.90 -10.83
C GLU A 138 -3.66 -12.88 -11.50
N ASP A 139 -4.19 -12.05 -12.40
CA ASP A 139 -3.45 -10.94 -13.01
C ASP A 139 -2.91 -9.99 -11.94
N VAL A 140 -3.73 -9.66 -10.95
CA VAL A 140 -3.33 -8.79 -9.84
C VAL A 140 -2.22 -9.43 -9.01
N ARG A 141 -2.34 -10.72 -8.65
CA ARG A 141 -1.29 -11.44 -7.91
C ARG A 141 0.01 -11.51 -8.70
N ARG A 142 -0.05 -11.76 -10.00
CA ARG A 142 1.14 -11.79 -10.86
C ARG A 142 1.86 -10.43 -10.87
N VAL A 143 1.13 -9.34 -11.03
CA VAL A 143 1.69 -7.99 -11.01
C VAL A 143 2.28 -7.66 -9.64
N GLU A 144 1.59 -8.00 -8.56
CA GLU A 144 2.09 -7.83 -7.19
C GLU A 144 3.42 -8.56 -6.98
N LEU A 145 3.52 -9.80 -7.43
CA LEU A 145 4.75 -10.60 -7.34
C LEU A 145 5.89 -9.94 -8.15
N LEU A 146 5.63 -9.53 -9.37
CA LEU A 146 6.63 -8.87 -10.23
C LEU A 146 7.16 -7.58 -9.58
N LEU A 147 6.28 -6.75 -8.99
CA LEU A 147 6.66 -5.52 -8.31
C LEU A 147 7.48 -5.78 -7.05
N ASN A 148 7.14 -6.81 -6.30
CA ASN A 148 7.75 -7.12 -5.00
C ASN A 148 9.03 -7.94 -5.11
N SER A 149 9.28 -8.62 -6.24
CA SER A 149 10.49 -9.38 -6.50
C SER A 149 11.56 -8.58 -7.27
N ARG A 150 11.28 -7.32 -7.62
CA ARG A 150 12.23 -6.47 -8.36
C ARG A 150 13.12 -5.72 -7.38
N PRO A 151 14.47 -5.85 -7.49
CA PRO A 151 15.40 -5.06 -6.68
C PRO A 151 15.19 -3.56 -6.84
N ARG A 152 15.31 -2.81 -5.76
CA ARG A 152 15.11 -1.36 -5.71
C ARG A 152 16.39 -0.66 -5.26
N ALA A 153 16.86 0.33 -6.02
CA ALA A 153 18.01 1.12 -5.63
C ALA A 153 17.80 1.80 -4.26
N ALA A 154 16.58 2.29 -4.00
CA ALA A 154 16.21 2.90 -2.71
C ALA A 154 16.25 1.91 -1.52
N LEU A 155 16.33 0.60 -1.78
CA LEU A 155 16.46 -0.46 -0.78
C LEU A 155 17.87 -1.08 -0.79
N GLY A 156 18.86 -0.40 -1.36
CA GLY A 156 20.21 -0.95 -1.51
C GLY A 156 20.25 -2.20 -2.42
N TYR A 157 19.39 -2.21 -3.44
CA TYR A 157 19.19 -3.31 -4.40
C TYR A 157 18.56 -4.58 -3.82
N PHE A 158 18.06 -4.55 -2.59
CA PHE A 158 17.16 -5.59 -2.11
C PHE A 158 15.77 -5.46 -2.73
N THR A 159 15.04 -6.57 -2.77
CA THR A 159 13.64 -6.59 -3.18
C THR A 159 12.74 -6.14 -2.04
N PRO A 160 11.54 -5.60 -2.32
CA PRO A 160 10.54 -5.34 -1.30
C PRO A 160 10.22 -6.54 -0.41
N LEU A 161 10.17 -7.76 -0.97
CA LEU A 161 9.94 -8.99 -0.22
C LEU A 161 11.06 -9.27 0.79
N GLU A 162 12.32 -9.17 0.37
CA GLU A 162 13.46 -9.41 1.26
C GLU A 162 13.48 -8.44 2.44
N VAL A 163 13.22 -7.15 2.17
CA VAL A 163 13.17 -6.12 3.22
C VAL A 163 11.99 -6.36 4.16
N PHE A 164 10.81 -6.66 3.60
CA PHE A 164 9.60 -6.89 4.39
C PHE A 164 9.74 -8.08 5.33
N HIS A 165 10.35 -9.17 4.88
CA HIS A 165 10.54 -10.37 5.68
C HIS A 165 11.81 -10.37 6.54
N GLY A 166 12.65 -9.33 6.43
CA GLY A 166 13.90 -9.21 7.19
C GLY A 166 14.98 -10.18 6.74
N THR A 167 14.90 -10.67 5.50
CA THR A 167 15.90 -11.56 4.90
C THR A 167 17.02 -10.81 4.18
N SER A 168 17.03 -9.50 4.30
CA SER A 168 17.98 -8.57 3.68
C SER A 168 19.33 -8.49 4.43
N ALA A 169 19.87 -9.62 4.88
CA ALA A 169 21.24 -9.65 5.39
C ALA A 169 22.20 -9.24 4.25
N LYS A 170 22.83 -8.07 4.38
CA LYS A 170 23.92 -7.70 3.46
C LYS A 170 24.93 -8.85 3.46
N PRO A 171 25.31 -9.42 2.31
CA PRO A 171 26.47 -10.29 2.28
C PRO A 171 27.64 -9.43 2.81
N SER A 172 28.25 -9.88 3.90
CA SER A 172 29.50 -9.29 4.36
C SER A 172 30.50 -9.49 3.23
N VAL A 173 30.78 -8.43 2.48
CA VAL A 173 31.93 -8.44 1.57
C VAL A 173 33.14 -8.48 2.49
N ALA A 174 33.64 -9.67 2.75
CA ALA A 174 34.97 -9.85 3.31
C ALA A 174 35.92 -9.22 2.27
N LEU A 175 36.42 -8.03 2.59
CA LEU A 175 37.58 -7.48 1.93
C LEU A 175 38.71 -8.44 2.24
N ALA A 176 39.01 -9.33 1.28
CA ALA A 176 40.27 -10.07 1.29
C ALA A 176 41.40 -9.03 1.14
N SER A 177 42.15 -8.85 2.20
CA SER A 177 43.41 -8.15 2.23
C SER A 177 44.47 -8.90 1.42
#